data_580e025fcac902c15d3e915ca9353be5
#
_entry.id   580e025fcac902c15d3e915ca9353be5
#
_cell.length_a   1.000
_cell.length_b   1.000
_cell.length_c   1.000
_cell.angle_alpha   90.00
_cell.angle_beta   90.00
_cell.angle_gamma   90.00
#
_symmetry.space_group_name_H-M   'P 1'
#
loop_
_entity.id
_entity.type
_entity.pdbx_description
1 polymer ?
#
loop_
_entity_poly.entity_id
_entity_poly.type
_entity_poly.pdbx_seq_one_letter_code
_entity_poly.pdbx_strand_id
1 'polypeptide(L)'
;MNIVFLLAGLIFTIGGIALAIYTKKVLPIIVSLVGIISFVFAFSFTFVPSGYVGVRTAYGQISDKPTKNGFNWKVPFVEKINNVNCKQQEIVYSGQVWSETNERTELYCENIAIDYQIDPEYAAWIWTNIEEWDTNLIKSTTIESGIKAATKKFNDTDVTDRSKIENAAKECIQESLNVKYKNQILNITSVTIGNINFSDAYNEAIEKKAQAKLAAETAEYTNKQTTIQVEAEAEQTRIKAEAEAEANRIKVESKAEQIRIKAKGEAEAIRVKAQAQAEANKLIAESLTPELIENEKVSKWDGKLSVVSGSGAVITDIGNIIEDEGETNNED
;
A
#
# COMPACT_ATOMS: atom_id res chain seq x y z
N MET A 1 3.83 -45.05 22.27
CA MET A 1 3.67 -45.73 23.59
C MET A 1 2.61 -46.80 23.54
N ASN A 2 1.43 -46.59 23.01
CA ASN A 2 0.37 -47.62 22.90
C ASN A 2 0.81 -48.89 22.15
N ILE A 3 1.65 -48.76 21.10
CA ILE A 3 2.15 -49.91 20.32
C ILE A 3 2.99 -50.84 21.17
N VAL A 4 3.77 -50.32 22.11
CA VAL A 4 4.61 -51.14 23.00
C VAL A 4 3.75 -51.98 23.93
N PHE A 5 2.73 -51.38 24.56
CA PHE A 5 1.78 -52.11 25.42
C PHE A 5 0.93 -53.11 24.63
N LEU A 6 0.59 -52.77 23.38
CA LEU A 6 -0.16 -53.66 22.50
C LEU A 6 0.68 -54.88 22.11
N LEU A 7 1.94 -54.69 21.70
CA LEU A 7 2.84 -55.79 21.37
C LEU A 7 3.18 -56.62 22.59
N ALA A 8 3.48 -56.02 23.72
CA ALA A 8 3.73 -56.74 24.98
C ALA A 8 2.50 -57.56 25.42
N GLY A 9 1.32 -56.93 25.39
CA GLY A 9 0.06 -57.62 25.70
C GLY A 9 -0.18 -58.82 24.80
N LEU A 10 0.05 -58.66 23.49
CA LEU A 10 -0.15 -59.75 22.52
C LEU A 10 0.87 -60.90 22.75
N ILE A 11 2.15 -60.55 22.99
CA ILE A 11 3.19 -61.57 23.28
C ILE A 11 2.87 -62.32 24.58
N PHE A 12 2.51 -61.62 25.66
CA PHE A 12 2.17 -62.25 26.94
C PHE A 12 0.87 -63.12 26.89
N THR A 13 -0.13 -62.67 26.11
CA THR A 13 -1.36 -63.44 25.95
C THR A 13 -1.12 -64.76 25.17
N ILE A 14 -0.51 -64.63 23.98
CA ILE A 14 -0.25 -65.79 23.11
C ILE A 14 0.75 -66.75 23.78
N GLY A 15 1.86 -66.23 24.33
CA GLY A 15 2.89 -67.00 25.00
C GLY A 15 2.37 -67.63 26.26
N GLY A 16 1.54 -66.96 27.04
CA GLY A 16 0.90 -67.49 28.24
C GLY A 16 -0.08 -68.65 27.94
N ILE A 17 -0.91 -68.47 26.90
CA ILE A 17 -1.85 -69.48 26.44
C ILE A 17 -1.08 -70.76 25.96
N ALA A 18 -0.07 -70.59 25.10
CA ALA A 18 0.74 -71.69 24.59
C ALA A 18 1.45 -72.43 25.71
N LEU A 19 2.02 -71.71 26.69
CA LEU A 19 2.70 -72.30 27.83
C LEU A 19 1.71 -73.02 28.82
N ALA A 20 0.49 -72.45 28.95
CA ALA A 20 -0.58 -73.10 29.78
C ALA A 20 -1.03 -74.41 29.21
N ILE A 21 -1.20 -74.53 27.90
CA ILE A 21 -1.55 -75.76 27.20
C ILE A 21 -0.44 -76.82 27.38
N TYR A 22 0.83 -76.38 27.29
CA TYR A 22 1.97 -77.28 27.38
C TYR A 22 2.23 -77.78 28.81
N THR A 23 2.19 -76.91 29.81
CA THR A 23 2.61 -77.24 31.19
C THR A 23 1.46 -77.66 32.10
N LYS A 24 0.21 -77.45 31.75
CA LYS A 24 -1.00 -77.64 32.57
C LYS A 24 -0.91 -77.08 34.00
N LYS A 25 -0.10 -76.03 34.19
CA LYS A 25 0.09 -75.28 35.45
C LYS A 25 -0.74 -74.01 35.50
N VAL A 26 -1.03 -73.52 36.72
CA VAL A 26 -1.80 -72.27 36.93
C VAL A 26 -1.01 -71.00 36.59
N LEU A 27 0.33 -71.06 36.78
CA LEU A 27 1.19 -69.88 36.56
C LEU A 27 1.09 -69.24 35.13
N PRO A 28 1.09 -70.02 34.02
CA PRO A 28 0.92 -69.48 32.69
C PRO A 28 -0.46 -68.84 32.43
N ILE A 29 -1.49 -69.33 33.14
CA ILE A 29 -2.83 -68.71 33.03
C ILE A 29 -2.81 -67.26 33.60
N ILE A 30 -2.08 -67.08 34.72
CA ILE A 30 -1.90 -65.75 35.31
C ILE A 30 -1.15 -64.82 34.35
N VAL A 31 -0.10 -65.32 33.69
CA VAL A 31 0.67 -64.54 32.66
C VAL A 31 -0.23 -64.15 31.48
N SER A 32 -1.09 -65.04 31.00
CA SER A 32 -2.05 -64.73 29.94
C SER A 32 -3.07 -63.67 30.37
N LEU A 33 -3.56 -63.77 31.63
CA LEU A 33 -4.49 -62.74 32.16
C LEU A 33 -3.84 -61.37 32.29
N VAL A 34 -2.58 -61.28 32.73
CA VAL A 34 -1.80 -60.03 32.73
C VAL A 34 -1.60 -59.51 31.32
N GLY A 35 -1.38 -60.37 30.33
CA GLY A 35 -1.30 -60.00 28.92
C GLY A 35 -2.60 -59.38 28.40
N ILE A 36 -3.75 -60.00 28.75
CA ILE A 36 -5.07 -59.46 28.38
C ILE A 36 -5.27 -58.06 29.01
N ILE A 37 -4.95 -57.89 30.29
CA ILE A 37 -5.05 -56.63 31.00
C ILE A 37 -4.15 -55.57 30.33
N SER A 38 -2.90 -55.91 30.00
CA SER A 38 -1.97 -55.05 29.32
C SER A 38 -2.47 -54.66 27.93
N PHE A 39 -3.08 -55.57 27.19
CA PHE A 39 -3.67 -55.32 25.89
C PHE A 39 -4.85 -54.33 25.99
N VAL A 40 -5.77 -54.55 26.92
CA VAL A 40 -6.90 -53.64 27.17
C VAL A 40 -6.38 -52.27 27.60
N PHE A 41 -5.34 -52.24 28.46
CA PHE A 41 -4.73 -51.02 28.94
C PHE A 41 -4.15 -50.16 27.77
N ALA A 42 -3.60 -50.82 26.73
CA ALA A 42 -3.09 -50.13 25.55
C ALA A 42 -4.15 -49.24 24.85
N PHE A 43 -5.43 -49.61 24.95
CA PHE A 43 -6.54 -48.84 24.38
C PHE A 43 -7.18 -47.85 25.37
N SER A 44 -6.74 -47.85 26.63
CA SER A 44 -7.34 -47.06 27.70
C SER A 44 -6.89 -45.59 27.73
N PHE A 45 -5.94 -45.18 26.90
CA PHE A 45 -5.46 -43.80 26.88
C PHE A 45 -5.20 -43.33 25.47
N THR A 46 -5.24 -41.99 25.31
CA THR A 46 -4.88 -41.28 24.10
C THR A 46 -4.20 -39.98 24.44
N PHE A 47 -3.39 -39.46 23.51
CA PHE A 47 -2.78 -38.15 23.62
C PHE A 47 -3.50 -37.17 22.69
N VAL A 48 -3.95 -36.08 23.25
CA VAL A 48 -4.43 -34.93 22.50
C VAL A 48 -3.24 -33.97 22.29
N PRO A 49 -2.85 -33.67 21.03
CA PRO A 49 -1.72 -32.81 20.75
C PRO A 49 -1.92 -31.38 21.27
N SER A 50 -0.83 -30.68 21.49
CA SER A 50 -0.89 -29.27 21.87
C SER A 50 -1.56 -28.42 20.74
N GLY A 51 -2.47 -27.53 21.15
CA GLY A 51 -3.28 -26.75 20.21
C GLY A 51 -4.50 -27.47 19.66
N TYR A 52 -4.75 -28.70 20.12
CA TYR A 52 -5.97 -29.46 19.85
C TYR A 52 -6.76 -29.68 21.14
N VAL A 53 -8.05 -29.87 20.98
CA VAL A 53 -8.96 -30.20 22.06
C VAL A 53 -9.65 -31.51 21.70
N GLY A 54 -9.74 -32.40 22.67
CA GLY A 54 -10.40 -33.71 22.49
C GLY A 54 -11.92 -33.60 22.72
N VAL A 55 -12.69 -34.07 21.76
CA VAL A 55 -14.14 -34.28 21.91
C VAL A 55 -14.38 -35.76 22.21
N ARG A 56 -14.88 -36.05 23.40
CA ARG A 56 -15.14 -37.41 23.85
C ARG A 56 -16.52 -37.87 23.38
N THR A 57 -16.55 -39.00 22.71
CA THR A 57 -17.79 -39.67 22.29
C THR A 57 -17.91 -41.06 22.93
N ALA A 58 -19.05 -41.40 23.49
CA ALA A 58 -19.33 -42.69 24.05
C ALA A 58 -20.72 -43.18 23.61
N TYR A 59 -20.82 -44.34 22.99
CA TYR A 59 -22.10 -44.89 22.47
C TYR A 59 -22.87 -43.93 21.58
N GLY A 60 -22.17 -43.07 20.81
CA GLY A 60 -22.80 -42.07 19.96
C GLY A 60 -23.19 -40.77 20.69
N GLN A 61 -23.07 -40.69 22.00
CA GLN A 61 -23.27 -39.48 22.76
C GLN A 61 -21.96 -38.69 22.84
N ILE A 62 -22.05 -37.39 22.70
CA ILE A 62 -20.91 -36.46 22.79
C ILE A 62 -20.92 -35.83 24.17
N SER A 63 -19.75 -35.80 24.83
CA SER A 63 -19.60 -35.11 26.09
C SER A 63 -19.54 -33.60 25.87
N ASP A 64 -20.37 -32.83 26.59
CA ASP A 64 -20.40 -31.38 26.51
C ASP A 64 -19.08 -30.72 26.98
N LYS A 65 -18.31 -31.44 27.80
CA LYS A 65 -17.02 -30.93 28.29
C LYS A 65 -15.88 -31.37 27.40
N PRO A 66 -15.19 -30.39 26.76
CA PRO A 66 -14.02 -30.70 25.95
C PRO A 66 -12.87 -31.23 26.83
N THR A 67 -12.12 -32.17 26.28
CA THR A 67 -11.00 -32.84 26.95
C THR A 67 -9.71 -32.04 26.65
N LYS A 68 -8.97 -31.65 27.70
CA LYS A 68 -7.73 -30.87 27.56
C LYS A 68 -6.65 -31.63 26.78
N ASN A 69 -5.73 -30.87 26.20
CA ASN A 69 -4.54 -31.44 25.58
C ASN A 69 -3.66 -32.20 26.57
N GLY A 70 -2.87 -33.16 26.08
CA GLY A 70 -2.01 -34.01 26.85
C GLY A 70 -2.54 -35.43 26.98
N PHE A 71 -2.17 -36.08 28.07
CA PHE A 71 -2.57 -37.45 28.38
C PHE A 71 -4.03 -37.53 28.85
N ASN A 72 -4.83 -38.34 28.19
CA ASN A 72 -6.23 -38.50 28.51
C ASN A 72 -6.59 -39.98 28.63
N TRP A 73 -7.25 -40.34 29.71
CA TRP A 73 -7.79 -41.65 29.94
C TRP A 73 -9.14 -41.82 29.26
N LYS A 74 -9.38 -42.95 28.64
CA LYS A 74 -10.66 -43.30 28.00
C LYS A 74 -11.03 -44.75 28.30
N VAL A 75 -12.30 -45.07 28.33
CA VAL A 75 -12.77 -46.42 28.42
C VAL A 75 -12.53 -47.14 27.08
N PRO A 76 -11.70 -48.21 27.04
CA PRO A 76 -11.40 -48.89 25.80
C PRO A 76 -12.67 -49.47 25.16
N PHE A 77 -12.72 -49.44 23.82
CA PHE A 77 -13.82 -49.91 22.97
C PHE A 77 -15.15 -49.15 23.10
N VAL A 78 -15.34 -48.34 24.14
CA VAL A 78 -16.56 -47.56 24.39
C VAL A 78 -16.37 -46.10 24.01
N GLU A 79 -15.26 -45.52 24.47
CA GLU A 79 -14.98 -44.10 24.27
C GLU A 79 -14.02 -43.86 23.13
N LYS A 80 -14.32 -42.85 22.32
CA LYS A 80 -13.45 -42.30 21.29
C LYS A 80 -13.21 -40.82 21.59
N ILE A 81 -11.97 -40.39 21.48
CA ILE A 81 -11.62 -38.97 21.57
C ILE A 81 -11.20 -38.53 20.18
N ASN A 82 -11.94 -37.55 19.64
CA ASN A 82 -11.68 -36.93 18.35
C ASN A 82 -11.03 -35.56 18.59
N ASN A 83 -10.00 -35.23 17.82
CA ASN A 83 -9.26 -34.01 18.01
C ASN A 83 -9.83 -32.89 17.12
N VAL A 84 -10.18 -31.76 17.74
CA VAL A 84 -10.56 -30.53 17.07
C VAL A 84 -9.35 -29.61 17.08
N ASN A 85 -9.00 -29.04 15.92
CA ASN A 85 -7.89 -28.11 15.80
C ASN A 85 -8.32 -26.73 16.32
N CYS A 86 -7.72 -26.29 17.43
CA CYS A 86 -7.94 -24.96 18.02
C CYS A 86 -6.74 -24.03 17.81
N LYS A 87 -5.82 -24.38 16.92
CA LYS A 87 -4.77 -23.44 16.48
C LYS A 87 -5.36 -22.41 15.53
N GLN A 88 -4.60 -21.36 15.27
CA GLN A 88 -4.94 -20.40 14.22
C GLN A 88 -4.99 -21.14 12.87
N GLN A 89 -6.05 -20.90 12.14
CA GLN A 89 -6.33 -21.46 10.83
C GLN A 89 -6.68 -20.32 9.88
N GLU A 90 -6.43 -20.53 8.60
CA GLU A 90 -6.75 -19.60 7.54
C GLU A 90 -7.77 -20.23 6.59
N ILE A 91 -8.75 -19.45 6.19
CA ILE A 91 -9.65 -19.77 5.09
C ILE A 91 -9.53 -18.70 4.02
N VAL A 92 -9.33 -19.12 2.77
CA VAL A 92 -9.19 -18.20 1.64
C VAL A 92 -10.43 -18.30 0.75
N TYR A 93 -11.06 -17.16 0.52
CA TYR A 93 -12.15 -16.99 -0.43
C TYR A 93 -11.58 -16.36 -1.71
N SER A 94 -11.48 -17.14 -2.77
CA SER A 94 -10.90 -16.71 -4.05
C SER A 94 -11.92 -16.08 -5.01
N GLY A 95 -13.19 -15.98 -4.61
CA GLY A 95 -14.24 -15.36 -5.40
C GLY A 95 -14.21 -13.83 -5.34
N GLN A 96 -14.98 -13.22 -6.24
CA GLN A 96 -15.26 -11.79 -6.21
C GLN A 96 -16.49 -11.52 -5.35
N VAL A 97 -16.38 -10.62 -4.39
CA VAL A 97 -17.49 -10.14 -3.59
C VAL A 97 -17.89 -8.76 -4.07
N TRP A 98 -18.94 -8.69 -4.87
CA TRP A 98 -19.53 -7.44 -5.30
C TRP A 98 -20.28 -6.76 -4.15
N SER A 99 -20.01 -5.49 -3.96
CA SER A 99 -20.56 -4.67 -2.89
C SER A 99 -20.72 -3.22 -3.34
N GLU A 100 -21.19 -2.39 -2.43
CA GLU A 100 -21.35 -0.95 -2.64
C GLU A 100 -20.86 -0.17 -1.41
N THR A 101 -20.43 1.07 -1.63
CA THR A 101 -20.11 2.03 -0.57
C THR A 101 -21.41 2.64 -0.01
N ASN A 102 -21.29 3.49 1.02
CA ASN A 102 -22.42 4.28 1.52
C ASN A 102 -22.93 5.30 0.49
N GLU A 103 -22.09 5.69 -0.48
CA GLU A 103 -22.42 6.57 -1.61
C GLU A 103 -23.04 5.82 -2.79
N ARG A 104 -23.26 4.49 -2.64
CA ARG A 104 -23.79 3.56 -3.66
C ARG A 104 -22.87 3.36 -4.85
N THR A 105 -21.58 3.56 -4.67
CA THR A 105 -20.58 3.23 -5.67
C THR A 105 -20.30 1.73 -5.64
N GLU A 106 -20.39 1.09 -6.79
CA GLU A 106 -20.10 -0.33 -6.94
C GLU A 106 -18.60 -0.62 -6.89
N LEU A 107 -18.24 -1.62 -6.11
CA LEU A 107 -16.90 -2.14 -5.97
C LEU A 107 -16.92 -3.65 -5.79
N TYR A 108 -15.77 -4.29 -5.99
CA TYR A 108 -15.60 -5.69 -5.64
C TYR A 108 -14.29 -5.92 -4.88
N CYS A 109 -14.37 -6.88 -3.96
CA CYS A 109 -13.23 -7.36 -3.18
C CYS A 109 -12.86 -8.77 -3.64
N GLU A 110 -11.55 -9.04 -3.76
CA GLU A 110 -11.01 -10.32 -4.21
C GLU A 110 -9.96 -10.86 -3.24
N ASN A 111 -9.77 -12.19 -3.27
CA ASN A 111 -8.74 -12.86 -2.48
C ASN A 111 -8.82 -12.51 -1.00
N ILE A 112 -9.95 -12.84 -0.39
CA ILE A 112 -10.22 -12.55 1.02
C ILE A 112 -9.70 -13.72 1.85
N ALA A 113 -8.69 -13.47 2.67
CA ALA A 113 -8.15 -14.42 3.63
C ALA A 113 -8.63 -14.06 5.04
N ILE A 114 -9.10 -15.05 5.77
CA ILE A 114 -9.60 -14.89 7.13
C ILE A 114 -8.85 -15.83 8.05
N ASP A 115 -8.09 -15.26 8.96
CA ASP A 115 -7.46 -15.98 10.05
C ASP A 115 -8.41 -16.08 11.22
N TYR A 116 -8.63 -17.29 11.70
CA TYR A 116 -9.52 -17.56 12.81
C TYR A 116 -8.97 -18.63 13.74
N GLN A 117 -9.48 -18.65 14.95
CA GLN A 117 -9.18 -19.65 15.94
C GLN A 117 -10.47 -20.13 16.59
N ILE A 118 -10.63 -21.46 16.70
CA ILE A 118 -11.77 -22.07 17.38
C ILE A 118 -11.59 -21.93 18.88
N ASP A 119 -12.65 -21.50 19.58
CA ASP A 119 -12.66 -21.48 21.02
C ASP A 119 -12.68 -22.93 21.58
N PRO A 120 -11.68 -23.31 22.37
CA PRO A 120 -11.59 -24.63 22.97
C PRO A 120 -12.84 -25.08 23.74
N GLU A 121 -13.55 -24.16 24.37
CA GLU A 121 -14.73 -24.47 25.18
C GLU A 121 -15.91 -24.92 24.31
N TYR A 122 -15.99 -24.45 23.08
CA TYR A 122 -17.06 -24.79 22.14
C TYR A 122 -16.73 -25.95 21.19
N ALA A 123 -15.56 -26.58 21.31
CA ALA A 123 -15.15 -27.66 20.43
C ALA A 123 -16.15 -28.85 20.41
N ALA A 124 -16.74 -29.19 21.53
CA ALA A 124 -17.73 -30.25 21.63
C ALA A 124 -19.06 -29.83 20.95
N TRP A 125 -19.47 -28.60 21.14
CA TRP A 125 -20.65 -28.03 20.50
C TRP A 125 -20.50 -27.99 18.97
N ILE A 126 -19.34 -27.53 18.47
CA ILE A 126 -19.01 -27.49 17.04
C ILE A 126 -19.12 -28.87 16.43
N TRP A 127 -18.48 -29.88 17.08
CA TRP A 127 -18.49 -31.29 16.64
C TRP A 127 -19.91 -31.84 16.56
N THR A 128 -20.78 -31.43 17.46
CA THR A 128 -22.16 -31.91 17.52
C THR A 128 -23.07 -31.26 16.51
N ASN A 129 -22.92 -29.95 16.28
CA ASN A 129 -23.94 -29.16 15.61
C ASN A 129 -23.54 -28.73 14.18
N ILE A 130 -22.28 -28.88 13.80
CA ILE A 130 -21.81 -28.45 12.49
C ILE A 130 -21.25 -29.64 11.73
N GLU A 131 -21.92 -29.98 10.63
CA GLU A 131 -21.49 -31.02 9.71
C GLU A 131 -20.24 -30.53 8.95
N GLU A 132 -19.23 -31.39 8.81
CA GLU A 132 -17.95 -31.06 8.16
C GLU A 132 -17.41 -29.71 8.65
N TRP A 133 -17.33 -29.56 9.97
CA TRP A 133 -16.97 -28.31 10.64
C TRP A 133 -15.62 -27.74 10.17
N ASP A 134 -14.70 -28.58 9.72
CA ASP A 134 -13.40 -28.19 9.17
C ASP A 134 -13.50 -27.34 7.88
N THR A 135 -14.58 -27.50 7.11
CA THR A 135 -14.83 -26.77 5.87
C THR A 135 -16.02 -25.82 5.94
N ASN A 136 -17.03 -26.15 6.79
CA ASN A 136 -18.31 -25.44 6.83
C ASN A 136 -18.46 -24.43 7.97
N LEU A 137 -17.41 -24.24 8.78
CA LEU A 137 -17.47 -23.35 9.94
C LEU A 137 -17.69 -21.88 9.53
N ILE A 138 -16.95 -21.42 8.55
CA ILE A 138 -17.11 -20.10 7.93
C ILE A 138 -17.55 -20.30 6.48
N LYS A 139 -18.85 -20.11 6.21
CA LYS A 139 -19.37 -20.27 4.84
C LYS A 139 -19.08 -19.01 3.99
N SER A 140 -18.91 -19.20 2.70
CA SER A 140 -18.72 -18.12 1.71
C SER A 140 -19.78 -17.03 1.83
N THR A 141 -21.04 -17.41 2.02
CA THR A 141 -22.16 -16.47 2.22
C THR A 141 -21.98 -15.56 3.45
N THR A 142 -21.34 -16.05 4.51
CA THR A 142 -21.07 -15.25 5.71
C THR A 142 -19.92 -14.27 5.44
N ILE A 143 -18.92 -14.69 4.70
CA ILE A 143 -17.82 -13.82 4.24
C ILE A 143 -18.38 -12.70 3.37
N GLU A 144 -19.16 -13.05 2.34
CA GLU A 144 -19.78 -12.08 1.44
C GLU A 144 -20.64 -11.08 2.17
N SER A 145 -21.52 -11.54 3.07
CA SER A 145 -22.40 -10.65 3.83
C SER A 145 -21.62 -9.71 4.74
N GLY A 146 -20.55 -10.20 5.39
CA GLY A 146 -19.72 -9.40 6.25
C GLY A 146 -18.92 -8.33 5.48
N ILE A 147 -18.37 -8.68 4.32
CA ILE A 147 -17.71 -7.70 3.43
C ILE A 147 -18.69 -6.64 2.95
N LYS A 148 -19.88 -7.05 2.47
CA LYS A 148 -20.94 -6.11 2.06
C LYS A 148 -21.38 -5.17 3.18
N ALA A 149 -21.46 -5.68 4.40
CA ALA A 149 -21.79 -4.85 5.57
C ALA A 149 -20.65 -3.90 5.95
N ALA A 150 -19.39 -4.32 5.79
CA ALA A 150 -18.23 -3.50 6.08
C ALA A 150 -18.08 -2.35 5.09
N THR A 151 -18.13 -2.63 3.80
CA THR A 151 -17.95 -1.62 2.73
C THR A 151 -19.01 -0.52 2.78
N LYS A 152 -20.27 -0.87 3.13
CA LYS A 152 -21.36 0.09 3.30
C LYS A 152 -21.15 1.11 4.43
N LYS A 153 -20.22 0.89 5.34
CA LYS A 153 -19.87 1.85 6.40
C LYS A 153 -18.99 2.99 5.92
N PHE A 154 -18.38 2.87 4.75
CA PHE A 154 -17.36 3.78 4.24
C PHE A 154 -17.81 4.49 2.96
N ASN A 155 -17.28 5.71 2.75
CA ASN A 155 -17.41 6.46 1.51
C ASN A 155 -16.36 5.99 0.49
N ASP A 156 -16.42 6.51 -0.73
CA ASP A 156 -15.52 6.13 -1.82
C ASP A 156 -14.04 6.41 -1.54
N THR A 157 -13.75 7.43 -0.72
CA THR A 157 -12.39 7.79 -0.34
C THR A 157 -11.85 6.86 0.76
N ASP A 158 -12.65 6.60 1.80
CA ASP A 158 -12.23 5.79 2.94
C ASP A 158 -12.14 4.30 2.59
N VAL A 159 -12.91 3.83 1.61
CA VAL A 159 -12.89 2.43 1.14
C VAL A 159 -11.54 2.06 0.51
N THR A 160 -10.75 3.03 0.09
CA THR A 160 -9.39 2.79 -0.40
C THR A 160 -8.37 2.55 0.71
N ASP A 161 -8.70 2.90 1.96
CA ASP A 161 -7.89 2.59 3.14
C ASP A 161 -8.15 1.13 3.56
N ARG A 162 -7.29 0.23 3.05
CA ARG A 162 -7.37 -1.20 3.28
C ARG A 162 -7.52 -1.55 4.76
N SER A 163 -6.74 -0.92 5.63
CA SER A 163 -6.74 -1.24 7.07
C SER A 163 -8.09 -0.96 7.72
N LYS A 164 -8.78 0.10 7.32
CA LYS A 164 -10.11 0.41 7.83
C LYS A 164 -11.13 -0.64 7.41
N ILE A 165 -11.10 -1.03 6.14
CA ILE A 165 -12.04 -2.03 5.60
C ILE A 165 -11.79 -3.40 6.23
N GLU A 166 -10.54 -3.85 6.35
CA GLU A 166 -10.19 -5.14 6.93
C GLU A 166 -10.64 -5.23 8.40
N ASN A 167 -10.44 -4.17 9.18
CA ASN A 167 -10.93 -4.11 10.56
C ASN A 167 -12.46 -4.14 10.64
N ALA A 168 -13.14 -3.37 9.81
CA ALA A 168 -14.61 -3.37 9.77
C ALA A 168 -15.15 -4.71 9.27
N ALA A 169 -14.50 -5.34 8.28
CA ALA A 169 -14.86 -6.67 7.79
C ALA A 169 -14.70 -7.72 8.89
N LYS A 170 -13.60 -7.68 9.64
CA LYS A 170 -13.40 -8.54 10.81
C LYS A 170 -14.55 -8.43 11.80
N GLU A 171 -14.92 -7.20 12.18
CA GLU A 171 -16.03 -6.98 13.12
C GLU A 171 -17.37 -7.48 12.55
N CYS A 172 -17.70 -7.14 11.31
CA CYS A 172 -18.96 -7.52 10.68
C CYS A 172 -19.08 -9.04 10.49
N ILE A 173 -17.98 -9.71 10.10
CA ILE A 173 -17.98 -11.17 9.95
C ILE A 173 -18.09 -11.84 11.32
N GLN A 174 -17.33 -11.35 12.34
CA GLN A 174 -17.42 -11.88 13.71
C GLN A 174 -18.83 -11.73 14.27
N GLU A 175 -19.46 -10.58 14.10
CA GLU A 175 -20.84 -10.34 14.53
C GLU A 175 -21.83 -11.28 13.82
N SER A 176 -21.69 -11.43 12.50
CA SER A 176 -22.53 -12.33 11.70
C SER A 176 -22.41 -13.78 12.16
N LEU A 177 -21.20 -14.22 12.52
CA LEU A 177 -20.96 -15.56 13.07
C LEU A 177 -21.55 -15.72 14.47
N ASN A 178 -21.39 -14.73 15.32
CA ASN A 178 -21.96 -14.74 16.69
C ASN A 178 -23.50 -14.79 16.65
N VAL A 179 -24.13 -14.06 15.75
CA VAL A 179 -25.59 -14.10 15.54
C VAL A 179 -26.02 -15.46 15.02
N LYS A 180 -25.30 -16.01 14.01
CA LYS A 180 -25.62 -17.30 13.39
C LYS A 180 -25.54 -18.45 14.36
N TYR A 181 -24.49 -18.48 15.18
CA TYR A 181 -24.25 -19.59 16.12
C TYR A 181 -24.77 -19.32 17.53
N LYS A 182 -25.30 -18.12 17.80
CA LYS A 182 -25.79 -17.62 19.10
C LYS A 182 -24.73 -17.63 20.21
N ASN A 183 -23.51 -17.95 19.88
CA ASN A 183 -22.34 -18.00 20.77
C ASN A 183 -21.10 -17.61 19.98
N GLN A 184 -20.07 -17.13 20.68
CA GLN A 184 -18.76 -16.85 20.10
C GLN A 184 -17.93 -18.15 20.05
N ILE A 185 -18.24 -19.02 19.10
CA ILE A 185 -17.59 -20.33 18.97
C ILE A 185 -16.18 -20.24 18.35
N LEU A 186 -15.87 -19.14 17.72
CA LEU A 186 -14.56 -18.84 17.13
C LEU A 186 -14.25 -17.34 17.22
N ASN A 187 -12.96 -17.03 17.18
CA ASN A 187 -12.46 -15.69 17.13
C ASN A 187 -11.76 -15.44 15.80
N ILE A 188 -12.16 -14.40 15.08
CA ILE A 188 -11.45 -13.92 13.90
C ILE A 188 -10.25 -13.11 14.36
N THR A 189 -9.06 -13.55 14.00
CA THR A 189 -7.80 -12.86 14.34
C THR A 189 -7.54 -11.70 13.40
N SER A 190 -7.64 -11.96 12.09
CA SER A 190 -7.46 -10.97 11.03
C SER A 190 -8.34 -11.29 9.83
N VAL A 191 -8.63 -10.27 9.06
CA VAL A 191 -9.20 -10.37 7.71
C VAL A 191 -8.28 -9.60 6.79
N THR A 192 -7.83 -10.22 5.73
CA THR A 192 -6.97 -9.60 4.72
C THR A 192 -7.72 -9.63 3.39
N ILE A 193 -7.77 -8.48 2.72
CA ILE A 193 -8.41 -8.34 1.40
C ILE A 193 -7.30 -8.10 0.38
N GLY A 194 -7.14 -9.01 -0.58
CA GLY A 194 -6.10 -8.92 -1.61
C GLY A 194 -6.25 -7.69 -2.50
N ASN A 195 -7.43 -7.52 -3.10
CA ASN A 195 -7.72 -6.39 -3.98
C ASN A 195 -9.09 -5.80 -3.67
N ILE A 196 -9.18 -4.48 -3.73
CA ILE A 196 -10.42 -3.70 -3.68
C ILE A 196 -10.43 -2.86 -4.95
N ASN A 197 -11.39 -3.10 -5.83
CA ASN A 197 -11.49 -2.42 -7.12
C ASN A 197 -12.89 -1.87 -7.29
N PHE A 198 -12.98 -0.68 -7.88
CA PHE A 198 -14.26 -0.12 -8.31
C PHE A 198 -14.68 -0.70 -9.65
N SER A 199 -15.97 -0.56 -9.98
CA SER A 199 -16.47 -0.94 -11.30
C SER A 199 -15.79 -0.14 -12.42
N ASP A 200 -15.66 -0.74 -13.61
CA ASP A 200 -15.01 -0.09 -14.76
C ASP A 200 -15.70 1.24 -15.11
N ALA A 201 -17.02 1.30 -15.00
CA ALA A 201 -17.80 2.51 -15.24
C ALA A 201 -17.43 3.65 -14.28
N TYR A 202 -17.21 3.34 -13.01
CA TYR A 202 -16.80 4.32 -12.02
C TYR A 202 -15.36 4.79 -12.26
N ASN A 203 -14.44 3.86 -12.55
CA ASN A 203 -13.06 4.18 -12.87
C ASN A 203 -12.97 5.12 -14.08
N GLU A 204 -13.73 4.85 -15.13
CA GLU A 204 -13.81 5.72 -16.32
C GLU A 204 -14.37 7.11 -15.99
N ALA A 205 -15.38 7.18 -15.15
CA ALA A 205 -15.96 8.46 -14.71
C ALA A 205 -14.95 9.30 -13.86
N ILE A 206 -14.22 8.65 -12.96
CA ILE A 206 -13.17 9.29 -12.16
C ILE A 206 -12.02 9.77 -13.04
N GLU A 207 -11.60 8.95 -14.01
CA GLU A 207 -10.56 9.33 -14.95
C GLU A 207 -10.96 10.55 -15.78
N LYS A 208 -12.17 10.58 -16.33
CA LYS A 208 -12.72 11.75 -17.04
C LYS A 208 -12.77 12.99 -16.16
N LYS A 209 -13.19 12.83 -14.90
CA LYS A 209 -13.23 13.94 -13.93
C LYS A 209 -11.83 14.46 -13.61
N ALA A 210 -10.87 13.56 -13.43
CA ALA A 210 -9.47 13.94 -13.19
C ALA A 210 -8.86 14.67 -14.40
N GLN A 211 -9.11 14.18 -15.61
CA GLN A 211 -8.68 14.83 -16.86
C GLN A 211 -9.31 16.22 -17.02
N ALA A 212 -10.61 16.35 -16.77
CA ALA A 212 -11.30 17.65 -16.84
C ALA A 212 -10.76 18.64 -15.80
N LYS A 213 -10.47 18.19 -14.58
CA LYS A 213 -9.85 19.03 -13.54
C LYS A 213 -8.45 19.49 -13.96
N LEU A 214 -7.63 18.57 -14.45
CA LEU A 214 -6.28 18.89 -14.92
C LEU A 214 -6.31 19.88 -16.09
N ALA A 215 -7.24 19.69 -17.04
CA ALA A 215 -7.45 20.62 -18.15
C ALA A 215 -7.86 22.01 -17.68
N ALA A 216 -8.77 22.10 -16.69
CA ALA A 216 -9.19 23.37 -16.10
C ALA A 216 -8.03 24.09 -15.39
N GLU A 217 -7.25 23.36 -14.57
CA GLU A 217 -6.06 23.90 -13.91
C GLU A 217 -5.01 24.37 -14.94
N THR A 218 -4.76 23.58 -15.98
CA THR A 218 -3.84 23.95 -17.06
C THR A 218 -4.30 25.22 -17.79
N ALA A 219 -5.60 25.30 -18.09
CA ALA A 219 -6.18 26.50 -18.71
C ALA A 219 -6.04 27.74 -17.81
N GLU A 220 -6.24 27.59 -16.50
CA GLU A 220 -6.04 28.71 -15.55
C GLU A 220 -4.59 29.18 -15.52
N TYR A 221 -3.62 28.23 -15.44
CA TYR A 221 -2.19 28.56 -15.50
C TYR A 221 -1.82 29.24 -16.83
N THR A 222 -2.32 28.72 -17.95
CA THR A 222 -2.08 29.33 -19.28
C THR A 222 -2.65 30.71 -19.36
N ASN A 223 -3.87 30.95 -18.88
CA ASN A 223 -4.48 32.28 -18.85
C ASN A 223 -3.68 33.23 -17.97
N LYS A 224 -3.24 32.81 -16.79
CA LYS A 224 -2.37 33.66 -15.93
C LYS A 224 -1.06 33.98 -16.63
N GLN A 225 -0.43 33.00 -17.28
CA GLN A 225 0.81 33.25 -18.04
C GLN A 225 0.60 34.25 -19.19
N THR A 226 -0.49 34.06 -19.94
CA THR A 226 -0.84 35.01 -21.04
C THR A 226 -1.11 36.40 -20.51
N THR A 227 -1.82 36.54 -19.39
CA THR A 227 -2.08 37.82 -18.75
C THR A 227 -0.78 38.53 -18.34
N ILE A 228 0.11 37.80 -17.65
CA ILE A 228 1.43 38.30 -17.22
C ILE A 228 2.26 38.72 -18.45
N GLN A 229 2.22 37.93 -19.52
CA GLN A 229 2.96 38.24 -20.74
C GLN A 229 2.43 39.49 -21.42
N VAL A 230 1.10 39.62 -21.54
CA VAL A 230 0.45 40.84 -22.11
C VAL A 230 0.74 42.05 -21.27
N GLU A 231 0.68 41.95 -19.93
CA GLU A 231 1.05 43.04 -19.03
C GLU A 231 2.52 43.42 -19.17
N ALA A 232 3.42 42.44 -19.27
CA ALA A 232 4.85 42.70 -19.47
C ALA A 232 5.14 43.36 -20.83
N GLU A 233 4.47 42.93 -21.90
CA GLU A 233 4.58 43.54 -23.24
C GLU A 233 4.02 44.97 -23.26
N ALA A 234 2.88 45.20 -22.59
CA ALA A 234 2.31 46.53 -22.45
C ALA A 234 3.25 47.47 -21.66
N GLU A 235 3.81 46.99 -20.55
CA GLU A 235 4.77 47.75 -19.74
C GLU A 235 6.08 47.99 -20.51
N GLN A 236 6.58 47.01 -21.24
CA GLN A 236 7.74 47.19 -22.10
C GLN A 236 7.49 48.24 -23.20
N THR A 237 6.29 48.23 -23.79
CA THR A 237 5.90 49.25 -24.80
C THR A 237 5.79 50.64 -24.19
N ARG A 238 5.24 50.72 -22.96
CA ARG A 238 5.17 51.96 -22.20
C ARG A 238 6.56 52.53 -21.90
N ILE A 239 7.46 51.68 -21.38
CA ILE A 239 8.85 52.06 -21.06
C ILE A 239 9.60 52.53 -22.32
N LYS A 240 9.42 51.82 -23.46
CA LYS A 240 10.02 52.24 -24.74
C LYS A 240 9.51 53.56 -25.19
N ALA A 241 8.20 53.79 -25.11
CA ALA A 241 7.61 55.07 -25.50
C ALA A 241 8.08 56.22 -24.58
N GLU A 242 8.15 56.00 -23.27
CA GLU A 242 8.70 56.98 -22.31
C GLU A 242 10.18 57.26 -22.56
N ALA A 243 10.98 56.21 -22.83
CA ALA A 243 12.41 56.34 -23.14
C ALA A 243 12.63 57.09 -24.46
N GLU A 244 11.82 56.83 -25.50
CA GLU A 244 11.86 57.59 -26.77
C GLU A 244 11.44 59.01 -26.58
N ALA A 245 10.41 59.33 -25.82
CA ALA A 245 9.97 60.63 -25.50
C ALA A 245 11.06 61.41 -24.73
N GLU A 246 11.67 60.77 -23.72
CA GLU A 246 12.77 61.41 -22.96
C GLU A 246 14.01 61.59 -23.81
N ALA A 247 14.38 60.58 -24.64
CA ALA A 247 15.49 60.67 -25.57
C ALA A 247 15.27 61.91 -26.60
N ASN A 248 14.03 62.01 -27.07
CA ASN A 248 13.68 63.16 -27.95
C ASN A 248 13.73 64.47 -27.19
N ARG A 249 13.27 64.56 -25.95
CA ARG A 249 13.38 65.71 -25.08
C ARG A 249 14.84 66.12 -24.87
N ILE A 250 15.68 65.14 -24.45
CA ILE A 250 17.12 65.34 -24.26
C ILE A 250 17.80 65.81 -25.57
N LYS A 251 17.37 65.17 -26.69
CA LYS A 251 17.91 65.52 -28.01
C LYS A 251 17.57 66.96 -28.44
N VAL A 252 16.35 67.45 -28.17
CA VAL A 252 15.92 68.80 -28.44
C VAL A 252 16.64 69.78 -27.51
N GLU A 253 16.72 69.43 -26.21
CA GLU A 253 17.40 70.30 -25.21
C GLU A 253 18.92 70.34 -25.46
N SER A 254 19.54 69.22 -25.83
CA SER A 254 20.94 69.15 -26.26
C SER A 254 21.19 69.98 -27.54
N LYS A 255 20.28 69.90 -28.51
CA LYS A 255 20.39 70.75 -29.71
C LYS A 255 20.27 72.25 -29.38
N ALA A 256 19.36 72.62 -28.49
CA ALA A 256 19.23 73.96 -28.03
C ALA A 256 20.49 74.42 -27.25
N GLU A 257 21.04 73.59 -26.40
CA GLU A 257 22.27 73.85 -25.64
C GLU A 257 23.51 73.87 -26.57
N GLN A 258 23.58 73.00 -27.58
CA GLN A 258 24.64 72.98 -28.59
C GLN A 258 24.64 74.29 -29.41
N ILE A 259 23.44 74.76 -29.75
CA ILE A 259 23.32 76.05 -30.44
C ILE A 259 23.80 77.22 -29.53
N ARG A 260 23.55 77.14 -28.23
CA ARG A 260 23.95 78.08 -27.20
C ARG A 260 25.47 78.10 -26.94
N ILE A 261 26.05 76.87 -26.86
CA ILE A 261 27.49 76.63 -26.62
C ILE A 261 28.28 76.98 -27.90
N LYS A 262 27.75 76.64 -29.11
CA LYS A 262 28.35 77.07 -30.38
C LYS A 262 28.55 78.55 -30.49
N ALA A 263 27.66 79.28 -29.88
CA ALA A 263 27.75 80.74 -29.84
C ALA A 263 28.81 81.33 -28.89
N LYS A 264 29.33 80.46 -27.95
CA LYS A 264 30.29 80.89 -26.90
C LYS A 264 31.70 80.34 -26.94
N GLY A 265 32.05 79.45 -27.85
CA GLY A 265 33.46 78.99 -27.84
C GLY A 265 33.73 77.64 -28.51
N GLU A 266 33.60 77.58 -29.84
CA GLU A 266 33.79 76.39 -30.65
C GLU A 266 35.20 75.76 -30.56
N ALA A 267 36.24 76.52 -30.26
CA ALA A 267 37.61 75.98 -30.30
C ALA A 267 38.05 75.30 -29.01
N GLU A 268 37.55 75.62 -27.84
CA GLU A 268 38.03 75.14 -26.56
C GLU A 268 37.28 73.85 -26.07
N ALA A 269 36.00 73.79 -26.41
CA ALA A 269 35.19 72.60 -26.06
C ALA A 269 35.58 71.40 -26.87
N ILE A 270 36.00 71.50 -28.12
CA ILE A 270 36.41 70.42 -28.98
C ILE A 270 37.72 69.75 -28.45
N ARG A 271 38.71 70.56 -27.98
CA ARG A 271 39.99 70.08 -27.48
C ARG A 271 39.90 69.34 -26.14
N VAL A 272 39.14 69.92 -25.21
CA VAL A 272 38.91 69.31 -23.89
C VAL A 272 38.08 68.02 -24.00
N LYS A 273 37.08 67.98 -24.88
CA LYS A 273 36.23 66.84 -25.11
C LYS A 273 37.00 65.65 -25.74
N ALA A 274 37.89 65.98 -26.71
CA ALA A 274 38.72 64.92 -27.32
C ALA A 274 39.75 64.32 -26.35
N GLN A 275 40.33 65.14 -25.48
CA GLN A 275 41.30 64.70 -24.46
C GLN A 275 40.64 63.88 -23.37
N ALA A 276 39.49 64.32 -22.84
CA ALA A 276 38.73 63.54 -21.83
C ALA A 276 38.16 62.24 -22.37
N GLN A 277 37.76 62.21 -23.63
CA GLN A 277 37.28 60.99 -24.28
C GLN A 277 38.40 59.93 -24.51
N ALA A 278 39.61 60.41 -24.87
CA ALA A 278 40.76 59.55 -25.07
C ALA A 278 41.28 58.94 -23.75
N GLU A 279 41.25 59.69 -22.67
CA GLU A 279 41.68 59.26 -21.34
C GLU A 279 40.66 58.25 -20.70
N ALA A 280 39.35 58.53 -20.87
CA ALA A 280 38.28 57.61 -20.45
C ALA A 280 38.30 56.26 -21.20
N ASN A 281 38.52 56.34 -22.52
CA ASN A 281 38.63 55.12 -23.33
C ASN A 281 39.89 54.27 -22.99
N LYS A 282 40.99 54.97 -22.60
CA LYS A 282 42.20 54.26 -22.16
C LYS A 282 42.02 53.56 -20.82
N LEU A 283 41.35 54.22 -19.86
CA LEU A 283 41.02 53.63 -18.57
C LEU A 283 40.01 52.47 -18.68
N ILE A 284 39.04 52.56 -19.58
CA ILE A 284 38.09 51.44 -19.85
C ILE A 284 38.83 50.29 -20.53
N ALA A 285 39.72 50.56 -21.48
CA ALA A 285 40.49 49.48 -22.15
C ALA A 285 41.48 48.78 -21.21
N GLU A 286 42.06 49.49 -20.24
CA GLU A 286 42.96 48.92 -19.24
C GLU A 286 42.24 48.14 -18.13
N SER A 287 40.95 48.39 -17.87
CA SER A 287 40.17 47.72 -16.82
C SER A 287 39.41 46.47 -17.29
N LEU A 288 39.29 46.29 -18.61
CA LEU A 288 38.56 45.17 -19.20
C LEU A 288 39.53 44.09 -19.73
N THR A 289 40.18 43.34 -18.82
CA THR A 289 40.91 42.13 -19.21
C THR A 289 39.94 40.93 -19.26
N PRO A 290 40.13 39.96 -20.16
CA PRO A 290 39.32 38.77 -20.26
C PRO A 290 39.17 38.00 -18.92
N GLU A 291 40.26 38.01 -18.12
CA GLU A 291 40.30 37.33 -16.82
C GLU A 291 39.42 38.04 -15.77
N LEU A 292 39.29 39.37 -15.84
CA LEU A 292 38.43 40.14 -14.94
C LEU A 292 36.93 39.89 -15.20
N ILE A 293 36.56 39.75 -16.47
CA ILE A 293 35.21 39.44 -16.90
C ILE A 293 34.80 38.02 -16.43
N GLU A 294 35.75 37.08 -16.49
CA GLU A 294 35.50 35.71 -16.05
C GLU A 294 35.41 35.59 -14.51
N ASN A 295 36.20 36.36 -13.80
CA ASN A 295 36.17 36.41 -12.33
C ASN A 295 34.91 37.08 -11.78
N GLU A 296 34.39 38.15 -12.45
CA GLU A 296 33.11 38.75 -12.08
C GLU A 296 31.91 37.86 -12.39
N LYS A 297 31.95 37.07 -13.47
CA LYS A 297 30.93 36.02 -13.74
C LYS A 297 30.90 34.98 -12.62
N VAL A 298 32.04 34.55 -12.15
CA VAL A 298 32.16 33.53 -11.05
C VAL A 298 31.73 34.15 -9.71
N SER A 299 32.06 35.43 -9.44
CA SER A 299 31.73 36.06 -8.15
C SER A 299 30.26 36.47 -8.02
N LYS A 300 29.56 36.69 -9.13
CA LYS A 300 28.12 36.97 -9.16
C LYS A 300 27.24 35.72 -9.33
N TRP A 301 27.86 34.53 -9.45
CA TRP A 301 27.12 33.28 -9.52
C TRP A 301 26.60 32.92 -8.14
N ASP A 302 25.29 32.85 -7.98
CA ASP A 302 24.59 32.52 -6.71
C ASP A 302 24.59 31.00 -6.36
N GLY A 303 25.41 30.18 -7.08
CA GLY A 303 25.53 28.75 -6.84
C GLY A 303 24.30 27.93 -7.26
N LYS A 304 23.31 28.51 -7.88
CA LYS A 304 22.13 27.80 -8.36
C LYS A 304 22.21 27.55 -9.85
N LEU A 305 22.19 26.29 -10.21
CA LEU A 305 21.89 25.86 -11.57
C LEU A 305 20.41 26.15 -11.84
N SER A 306 20.12 26.98 -12.84
CA SER A 306 18.75 27.14 -13.32
C SER A 306 18.27 25.80 -13.89
N VAL A 307 17.42 25.11 -13.13
CA VAL A 307 16.76 23.88 -13.59
C VAL A 307 15.68 24.29 -14.57
N VAL A 308 16.02 24.32 -15.84
CA VAL A 308 15.03 24.29 -16.90
C VAL A 308 14.77 22.83 -17.19
N SER A 309 13.69 22.31 -16.58
CA SER A 309 13.22 20.96 -16.81
C SER A 309 12.41 20.93 -18.11
N GLY A 310 13.06 20.72 -19.20
CA GLY A 310 12.45 20.42 -20.49
C GLY A 310 13.33 19.41 -21.20
N SER A 311 12.71 18.36 -21.70
CA SER A 311 13.32 17.22 -22.34
C SER A 311 14.37 17.63 -23.40
N GLY A 312 15.61 17.35 -23.09
CA GLY A 312 16.68 17.19 -24.06
C GLY A 312 17.38 18.45 -24.52
N ALA A 313 18.45 18.78 -23.90
CA ALA A 313 19.64 19.56 -24.23
C ALA A 313 19.91 20.71 -23.25
N VAL A 314 20.98 20.57 -22.51
CA VAL A 314 21.56 21.65 -21.70
C VAL A 314 22.25 22.61 -22.66
N ILE A 315 21.73 23.83 -22.83
CA ILE A 315 22.42 24.91 -23.56
C ILE A 315 23.40 25.53 -22.58
N THR A 316 24.67 25.20 -22.69
CA THR A 316 25.75 25.73 -21.85
C THR A 316 26.45 26.94 -22.44
N ASP A 317 26.07 27.41 -23.66
CA ASP A 317 26.70 28.56 -24.27
C ASP A 317 25.69 29.44 -25.00
N ILE A 318 25.44 30.64 -24.44
CA ILE A 318 24.59 31.66 -25.03
C ILE A 318 25.38 32.54 -26.07
N GLY A 319 26.68 32.29 -26.20
CA GLY A 319 27.55 33.09 -27.07
C GLY A 319 27.33 32.91 -28.57
N ASN A 320 26.75 31.74 -28.99
CA ASN A 320 26.64 31.40 -30.41
C ASN A 320 25.24 31.52 -31.01
N ILE A 321 24.26 32.12 -30.32
CA ILE A 321 22.88 32.21 -30.83
C ILE A 321 22.67 33.47 -31.69
N ILE A 322 23.62 34.41 -31.74
CA ILE A 322 23.42 35.70 -32.42
C ILE A 322 23.93 35.71 -33.86
N GLU A 323 24.60 34.65 -34.34
CA GLU A 323 25.18 34.69 -35.70
C GLU A 323 24.40 33.93 -36.79
N ASP A 324 23.22 33.33 -36.48
CA ASP A 324 22.49 32.52 -37.49
C ASP A 324 21.06 33.02 -37.80
N GLU A 325 20.80 34.33 -37.74
CA GLU A 325 19.60 34.94 -38.37
C GLU A 325 19.96 35.92 -39.47
N GLY A 326 20.63 35.44 -40.48
CA GLY A 326 20.89 36.19 -41.70
C GLY A 326 21.04 35.23 -42.88
N GLU A 327 19.95 34.64 -43.33
CA GLU A 327 19.73 34.18 -44.69
C GLU A 327 18.64 33.14 -44.75
N THR A 328 17.47 33.54 -45.21
CA THR A 328 16.67 32.84 -46.23
C THR A 328 15.49 33.70 -46.56
N ASN A 329 15.58 34.48 -47.62
CA ASN A 329 15.09 34.16 -48.94
C ASN A 329 13.59 33.88 -49.06
N ASN A 330 12.96 34.88 -49.72
CA ASN A 330 11.80 34.69 -50.58
C ASN A 330 11.79 33.36 -51.30
N GLU A 331 10.65 32.71 -51.35
CA GLU A 331 9.96 32.36 -52.60
C GLU A 331 8.68 31.58 -52.28
N ASP A 332 7.60 32.05 -52.88
CA ASP A 332 6.25 31.55 -53.14
C ASP A 332 5.25 31.54 -51.96
#